data_18ccc61cda7efed599a112c7b638a57d
#
_entry.id   18ccc61cda7efed599a112c7b638a57d
#
_cell.length_a   1.000
_cell.length_b   1.000
_cell.length_c   1.000
_cell.angle_alpha   90.00
_cell.angle_beta   90.00
_cell.angle_gamma   90.00
#
_symmetry.space_group_name_H-M   'P 1'
#
loop_
_entity.id
_entity.type
_entity.pdbx_description
1 polymer ?
#
loop_
_entity_poly.entity_id
_entity_poly.type
_entity_poly.pdbx_seq_one_letter_code
_entity_poly.pdbx_strand_id
1 'polypeptide(L)'
;MVNEKFAKKGLDVRIDHRSYVRQGIDLIPTVHEGPTVRQMEAKGIRTDKGELNRWIKATNRLMLDIKKKIKSLFGWISEVKEELSKPKTPSLADLLISYYQDRNAGAWSQKAKGKNLKEFAEAVNYLMENKLLTLEALESRLSAVSTEFDTLSDTMKAKSARMKELQELIRQAENYKRLKPVYDELNGIKWKKQREKFETAHDADLRLFYTARRILKEKLDRKPITLAAWKQEYDRLQAEYAKLSPQYKPLREDLMKMRRVQYCVDRVLQRRQPEQEAPKKKQDIEL
;
A
#
# COMPACT_ATOMS: atom_id res chain seq x y z
N MET A 1 25.62 11.37 47.19
CA MET A 1 26.41 12.60 46.86
C MET A 1 25.77 13.47 45.74
N VAL A 2 25.57 13.06 44.50
CA VAL A 2 25.06 13.94 43.42
C VAL A 2 23.57 14.26 43.62
N ASN A 3 22.74 13.28 43.91
CA ASN A 3 21.30 13.46 44.13
C ASN A 3 20.99 14.27 45.39
N GLU A 4 21.82 14.20 46.40
CA GLU A 4 21.71 15.03 47.61
C GLU A 4 22.01 16.51 47.31
N LYS A 5 22.96 16.79 46.42
CA LYS A 5 23.25 18.14 45.94
C LYS A 5 22.10 18.72 45.13
N PHE A 6 21.43 17.91 44.36
CA PHE A 6 20.23 18.33 43.61
C PHE A 6 19.06 18.64 44.55
N ALA A 7 18.84 17.77 45.54
CA ALA A 7 17.81 18.02 46.56
C ALA A 7 18.07 19.30 47.38
N LYS A 8 19.34 19.54 47.74
CA LYS A 8 19.73 20.79 48.44
C LYS A 8 19.54 22.07 47.62
N LYS A 9 19.58 21.93 46.27
CA LYS A 9 19.35 23.07 45.37
C LYS A 9 17.89 23.18 44.88
N GLY A 10 16.97 22.41 45.47
CA GLY A 10 15.54 22.42 45.09
C GLY A 10 15.29 21.89 43.66
N LEU A 11 16.24 21.16 43.04
CA LEU A 11 16.08 20.60 41.72
C LEU A 11 15.42 19.22 41.83
N ASP A 12 14.28 19.05 41.16
CA ASP A 12 13.55 17.76 41.08
C ASP A 12 14.15 16.82 40.04
N VAL A 13 15.46 16.75 39.96
CA VAL A 13 16.23 15.91 39.04
C VAL A 13 17.00 14.87 39.85
N ARG A 14 16.86 13.60 39.48
CA ARG A 14 17.63 12.50 40.07
C ARG A 14 18.37 11.75 38.97
N ILE A 15 19.64 11.40 39.24
CA ILE A 15 20.43 10.52 38.38
C ILE A 15 20.27 9.10 38.92
N ASP A 16 19.81 8.22 38.07
CA ASP A 16 19.73 6.77 38.31
C ASP A 16 20.66 6.05 37.32
N HIS A 17 21.61 5.28 37.83
CA HIS A 17 22.60 4.55 37.02
C HIS A 17 22.12 3.18 36.55
N ARG A 18 20.91 2.76 36.97
CA ARG A 18 20.33 1.50 36.55
C ARG A 18 19.92 1.59 35.06
N SER A 19 19.90 0.45 34.36
CA SER A 19 19.35 0.40 33.00
C SER A 19 17.88 0.77 32.98
N TYR A 20 17.37 1.28 31.87
CA TYR A 20 15.95 1.65 31.72
C TYR A 20 15.01 0.49 32.10
N VAL A 21 15.36 -0.75 31.74
CA VAL A 21 14.61 -1.96 32.13
C VAL A 21 14.50 -2.07 33.65
N ARG A 22 15.61 -1.89 34.37
CA ARG A 22 15.62 -1.95 35.87
C ARG A 22 14.95 -0.77 36.52
N GLN A 23 14.82 0.35 35.81
CA GLN A 23 14.10 1.53 36.26
C GLN A 23 12.60 1.45 35.97
N GLY A 24 12.15 0.42 35.23
CA GLY A 24 10.77 0.33 34.75
C GLY A 24 10.43 1.36 33.66
N ILE A 25 11.46 1.94 33.01
CA ILE A 25 11.29 2.92 31.94
C ILE A 25 11.18 2.15 30.62
N ASP A 26 10.03 2.21 30.01
CA ASP A 26 9.74 1.58 28.72
C ASP A 26 10.09 2.51 27.55
N LEU A 27 11.36 2.92 27.52
CA LEU A 27 11.94 3.72 26.44
C LEU A 27 13.22 3.04 25.93
N ILE A 28 13.59 3.34 24.69
CA ILE A 28 14.82 2.84 24.08
C ILE A 28 15.99 3.71 24.54
N PRO A 29 17.02 3.17 25.19
CA PRO A 29 18.19 3.95 25.58
C PRO A 29 19.00 4.40 24.36
N THR A 30 19.50 5.64 24.39
CA THR A 30 20.42 6.14 23.38
C THR A 30 21.79 5.47 23.49
N VAL A 31 22.49 5.36 22.38
CA VAL A 31 23.84 4.83 22.32
C VAL A 31 24.84 5.94 22.70
N HIS A 32 25.87 5.60 23.48
CA HIS A 32 26.91 6.55 23.86
C HIS A 32 27.68 7.05 22.64
N GLU A 33 27.71 8.37 22.48
CA GLU A 33 28.51 9.07 21.48
C GLU A 33 29.85 9.46 22.10
N GLY A 34 30.93 8.91 21.59
CA GLY A 34 32.29 9.33 22.01
C GLY A 34 32.61 10.77 21.59
N PRO A 35 33.71 11.37 22.11
CA PRO A 35 34.10 12.76 21.80
C PRO A 35 34.19 13.04 20.30
N THR A 36 34.78 12.12 19.55
CA THR A 36 34.98 12.24 18.09
C THR A 36 33.64 12.32 17.34
N VAL A 37 32.68 11.45 17.67
CA VAL A 37 31.35 11.46 17.07
C VAL A 37 30.61 12.77 17.36
N ARG A 38 30.67 13.27 18.60
CA ARG A 38 30.08 14.57 18.97
C ARG A 38 30.70 15.74 18.21
N GLN A 39 32.00 15.74 17.99
CA GLN A 39 32.67 16.78 17.21
C GLN A 39 32.28 16.73 15.73
N MET A 40 32.15 15.54 15.16
CA MET A 40 31.66 15.37 13.78
C MET A 40 30.23 15.86 13.61
N GLU A 41 29.33 15.45 14.49
CA GLU A 41 27.93 15.88 14.47
C GLU A 41 27.78 17.40 14.69
N ALA A 42 28.59 18.01 15.58
CA ALA A 42 28.62 19.46 15.78
C ALA A 42 29.09 20.24 14.54
N LYS A 43 29.93 19.63 13.69
CA LYS A 43 30.35 20.15 12.39
C LYS A 43 29.39 19.85 11.24
N GLY A 44 28.21 19.25 11.53
CA GLY A 44 27.20 18.89 10.53
C GLY A 44 27.51 17.59 9.76
N ILE A 45 28.55 16.85 10.15
CA ILE A 45 28.88 15.57 9.55
C ILE A 45 28.04 14.48 10.22
N ARG A 46 27.17 13.85 9.44
CA ARG A 46 26.27 12.79 9.94
C ARG A 46 27.07 11.51 10.18
N THR A 47 26.86 10.92 11.35
CA THR A 47 27.50 9.66 11.76
C THR A 47 26.46 8.59 12.02
N ASP A 48 26.79 7.32 11.85
CA ASP A 48 25.88 6.19 12.09
C ASP A 48 25.30 6.19 13.53
N LYS A 49 26.15 6.54 14.54
CA LYS A 49 25.71 6.65 15.92
C LYS A 49 24.80 7.85 16.15
N GLY A 50 25.08 8.97 15.52
CA GLY A 50 24.23 10.16 15.58
C GLY A 50 22.88 9.92 14.91
N GLU A 51 22.87 9.26 13.75
CA GLU A 51 21.65 8.85 13.04
C GLU A 51 20.81 7.88 13.90
N LEU A 52 21.47 6.88 14.49
CA LEU A 52 20.81 5.94 15.40
C LEU A 52 20.17 6.65 16.58
N ASN A 53 20.88 7.60 17.21
CA ASN A 53 20.36 8.36 18.33
C ASN A 53 19.20 9.31 17.95
N ARG A 54 19.25 9.92 16.78
CA ARG A 54 18.12 10.69 16.23
C ARG A 54 16.89 9.80 16.01
N TRP A 55 17.09 8.64 15.44
CA TRP A 55 16.03 7.65 15.25
C TRP A 55 15.45 7.18 16.61
N ILE A 56 16.30 6.85 17.60
CA ILE A 56 15.86 6.45 18.95
C ILE A 56 15.03 7.56 19.58
N LYS A 57 15.47 8.83 19.52
CA LYS A 57 14.74 9.95 20.07
C LYS A 57 13.37 10.15 19.41
N ALA A 58 13.33 10.04 18.08
CA ALA A 58 12.07 10.12 17.33
C ALA A 58 11.11 8.98 17.70
N THR A 59 11.64 7.76 17.82
CA THR A 59 10.87 6.58 18.24
C THR A 59 10.33 6.72 19.66
N ASN A 60 11.15 7.21 20.61
CA ASN A 60 10.72 7.45 21.99
C ASN A 60 9.62 8.53 22.09
N ARG A 61 9.69 9.59 21.30
CA ARG A 61 8.61 10.59 21.20
C ARG A 61 7.31 9.93 20.72
N LEU A 62 7.41 9.14 19.66
CA LEU A 62 6.27 8.40 19.14
C LEU A 62 5.66 7.45 20.20
N MET A 63 6.50 6.75 20.99
CA MET A 63 6.04 5.92 22.11
C MET A 63 5.21 6.71 23.12
N LEU A 64 5.69 7.88 23.51
CA LEU A 64 4.98 8.73 24.49
C LEU A 64 3.65 9.22 23.93
N ASP A 65 3.63 9.61 22.67
CA ASP A 65 2.39 10.06 21.99
C ASP A 65 1.38 8.93 21.85
N ILE A 66 1.86 7.71 21.56
CA ILE A 66 1.00 6.52 21.52
C ILE A 66 0.44 6.20 22.90
N LYS A 67 1.25 6.22 23.96
CA LYS A 67 0.77 6.00 25.32
C LYS A 67 -0.32 7.00 25.71
N LYS A 68 -0.17 8.28 25.34
CA LYS A 68 -1.21 9.30 25.53
C LYS A 68 -2.49 8.97 24.77
N LYS A 69 -2.35 8.59 23.49
CA LYS A 69 -3.50 8.23 22.64
C LYS A 69 -4.19 6.97 23.12
N ILE A 70 -3.44 5.94 23.55
CA ILE A 70 -4.00 4.74 24.17
C ILE A 70 -4.80 5.10 25.42
N LYS A 71 -4.27 5.97 26.31
CA LYS A 71 -4.99 6.43 27.50
C LYS A 71 -6.28 7.17 27.13
N SER A 72 -6.25 8.00 26.10
CA SER A 72 -7.44 8.66 25.56
C SER A 72 -8.44 7.67 24.98
N LEU A 73 -7.99 6.65 24.24
CA LEU A 73 -8.82 5.57 23.74
C LEU A 73 -9.51 4.79 24.87
N PHE A 74 -8.79 4.46 25.94
CA PHE A 74 -9.40 3.78 27.10
C PHE A 74 -10.42 4.67 27.81
N GLY A 75 -10.17 5.99 27.90
CA GLY A 75 -11.15 6.95 28.42
C GLY A 75 -12.43 6.92 27.57
N TRP A 76 -12.29 7.02 26.26
CA TRP A 76 -13.41 6.99 25.35
C TRP A 76 -14.14 5.63 25.31
N ILE A 77 -13.40 4.50 25.37
CA ILE A 77 -13.98 3.17 25.47
C ILE A 77 -14.77 2.99 26.76
N SER A 78 -14.32 3.60 27.90
CA SER A 78 -15.08 3.53 29.15
C SER A 78 -16.37 4.35 29.10
N GLU A 79 -16.37 5.49 28.44
CA GLU A 79 -17.57 6.28 28.18
C GLU A 79 -18.59 5.54 27.31
N VAL A 80 -18.12 4.84 26.26
CA VAL A 80 -18.96 4.02 25.39
C VAL A 80 -19.43 2.72 26.07
N LYS A 81 -18.63 2.16 26.99
CA LYS A 81 -19.02 0.98 27.78
C LYS A 81 -20.17 1.24 28.74
N GLU A 82 -20.32 2.46 29.25
CA GLU A 82 -21.47 2.85 30.05
C GLU A 82 -22.77 2.89 29.23
N GLU A 83 -22.68 3.16 27.92
CA GLU A 83 -23.82 3.15 26.99
C GLU A 83 -24.18 1.76 26.42
N LEU A 84 -23.24 0.81 26.42
CA LEU A 84 -23.39 -0.51 25.82
C LEU A 84 -23.24 -1.64 26.86
N SER A 85 -24.27 -1.89 27.66
CA SER A 85 -24.34 -3.09 28.50
C SER A 85 -24.56 -4.36 27.66
N LYS A 86 -23.53 -4.79 26.91
CA LYS A 86 -23.51 -6.05 26.13
C LYS A 86 -22.29 -6.91 26.45
N PRO A 87 -22.35 -8.27 26.25
CA PRO A 87 -21.33 -9.21 26.73
C PRO A 87 -19.92 -8.91 26.19
N LYS A 88 -18.94 -9.20 27.02
CA LYS A 88 -17.50 -8.93 26.87
C LYS A 88 -16.85 -9.45 25.59
N THR A 89 -17.12 -8.83 24.47
CA THR A 89 -16.22 -8.98 23.33
C THR A 89 -15.02 -8.07 23.51
N PRO A 90 -13.78 -8.54 23.35
CA PRO A 90 -12.59 -7.69 23.48
C PRO A 90 -12.66 -6.55 22.47
N SER A 91 -12.36 -5.32 22.92
CA SER A 91 -12.37 -4.18 22.02
C SER A 91 -11.25 -4.34 20.97
N LEU A 92 -11.43 -3.70 19.80
CA LEU A 92 -10.43 -3.72 18.75
C LEU A 92 -9.06 -3.20 19.23
N ALA A 93 -9.08 -2.22 20.13
CA ALA A 93 -7.87 -1.68 20.76
C ALA A 93 -7.17 -2.71 21.65
N ASP A 94 -7.92 -3.49 22.45
CA ASP A 94 -7.35 -4.55 23.30
C ASP A 94 -6.69 -5.64 22.45
N LEU A 95 -7.27 -5.98 21.31
CA LEU A 95 -6.70 -6.94 20.37
C LEU A 95 -5.41 -6.43 19.75
N LEU A 96 -5.36 -5.15 19.33
CA LEU A 96 -4.15 -4.56 18.79
C LEU A 96 -3.03 -4.44 19.82
N ILE A 97 -3.35 -4.06 21.05
CA ILE A 97 -2.38 -4.02 22.16
C ILE A 97 -1.78 -5.40 22.39
N SER A 98 -2.62 -6.44 22.47
CA SER A 98 -2.18 -7.83 22.64
C SER A 98 -1.25 -8.25 21.49
N TYR A 99 -1.62 -7.97 20.24
CA TYR A 99 -0.79 -8.27 19.07
C TYR A 99 0.58 -7.60 19.13
N TYR A 100 0.60 -6.32 19.50
CA TYR A 100 1.83 -5.55 19.61
C TYR A 100 2.74 -6.07 20.74
N GLN A 101 2.16 -6.39 21.90
CA GLN A 101 2.91 -6.95 23.03
C GLN A 101 3.57 -8.27 22.67
N ASP A 102 2.83 -9.20 22.07
CA ASP A 102 3.33 -10.49 21.62
C ASP A 102 4.47 -10.34 20.59
N ARG A 103 4.26 -9.47 19.61
CA ARG A 103 5.24 -9.23 18.57
C ARG A 103 6.51 -8.55 19.08
N ASN A 104 6.38 -7.71 20.08
CA ASN A 104 7.50 -7.02 20.71
C ASN A 104 8.28 -7.95 21.66
N ALA A 105 7.61 -8.87 22.34
CA ALA A 105 8.26 -9.89 23.16
C ALA A 105 9.17 -10.79 22.32
N GLY A 106 8.78 -11.12 21.08
CA GLY A 106 9.60 -11.89 20.13
C GLY A 106 10.66 -11.06 19.37
N ALA A 107 10.68 -9.74 19.53
CA ALA A 107 11.63 -8.90 18.80
C ALA A 107 12.93 -8.70 19.55
N TRP A 108 14.03 -9.24 19.03
CA TRP A 108 15.37 -9.20 19.65
C TRP A 108 16.23 -8.00 19.25
N SER A 109 15.86 -7.21 18.23
CA SER A 109 16.59 -6.02 17.82
C SER A 109 15.81 -4.72 18.12
N GLN A 110 16.52 -3.66 18.50
CA GLN A 110 15.96 -2.32 18.72
C GLN A 110 15.23 -1.78 17.48
N LYS A 111 15.80 -2.05 16.30
CA LYS A 111 15.21 -1.66 15.02
C LYS A 111 13.87 -2.36 14.76
N ALA A 112 13.77 -3.64 15.10
CA ALA A 112 12.53 -4.40 14.96
C ALA A 112 11.44 -3.88 15.92
N LYS A 113 11.79 -3.58 17.18
CA LYS A 113 10.88 -2.97 18.16
C LYS A 113 10.36 -1.62 17.71
N GLY A 114 11.24 -0.77 17.17
CA GLY A 114 10.82 0.53 16.63
C GLY A 114 9.90 0.43 15.42
N LYS A 115 10.15 -0.54 14.52
CA LYS A 115 9.27 -0.81 13.39
C LYS A 115 7.88 -1.27 13.86
N ASN A 116 7.84 -2.22 14.79
CA ASN A 116 6.59 -2.71 15.36
C ASN A 116 5.78 -1.58 16.00
N LEU A 117 6.46 -0.69 16.74
CA LEU A 117 5.82 0.46 17.37
C LEU A 117 5.22 1.42 16.35
N LYS A 118 5.94 1.70 15.26
CA LYS A 118 5.43 2.55 14.19
C LYS A 118 4.19 1.95 13.53
N GLU A 119 4.23 0.66 13.20
CA GLU A 119 3.08 -0.04 12.62
C GLU A 119 1.86 -0.03 13.55
N PHE A 120 2.08 -0.21 14.85
CA PHE A 120 1.02 -0.12 15.85
C PHE A 120 0.42 1.29 15.93
N ALA A 121 1.28 2.33 15.95
CA ALA A 121 0.83 3.71 15.96
C ALA A 121 -0.03 4.07 14.75
N GLU A 122 0.40 3.63 13.56
CA GLU A 122 -0.35 3.83 12.32
C GLU A 122 -1.73 3.15 12.39
N ALA A 123 -1.80 1.92 12.92
CA ALA A 123 -3.06 1.19 13.07
C ALA A 123 -4.01 1.89 14.06
N VAL A 124 -3.50 2.28 15.23
CA VAL A 124 -4.31 2.99 16.25
C VAL A 124 -4.80 4.34 15.73
N ASN A 125 -3.93 5.13 15.10
CA ASN A 125 -4.33 6.41 14.51
C ASN A 125 -5.42 6.21 13.46
N TYR A 126 -5.27 5.21 12.60
CA TYR A 126 -6.26 4.90 11.59
C TYR A 126 -7.64 4.58 12.20
N LEU A 127 -7.67 3.74 13.24
CA LEU A 127 -8.92 3.40 13.94
C LEU A 127 -9.58 4.62 14.59
N MET A 128 -8.78 5.50 15.18
CA MET A 128 -9.29 6.72 15.81
C MET A 128 -9.86 7.70 14.78
N GLU A 129 -9.12 7.95 13.70
CA GLU A 129 -9.53 8.88 12.64
C GLU A 129 -10.84 8.42 11.98
N ASN A 130 -11.01 7.11 11.81
CA ASN A 130 -12.19 6.52 11.18
C ASN A 130 -13.29 6.10 12.17
N LYS A 131 -13.10 6.32 13.47
CA LYS A 131 -14.04 5.95 14.57
C LYS A 131 -14.43 4.46 14.55
N LEU A 132 -13.49 3.59 14.18
CA LEU A 132 -13.70 2.14 14.10
C LEU A 132 -13.37 1.50 15.45
N LEU A 133 -14.39 1.24 16.27
CA LEU A 133 -14.25 0.76 17.64
C LEU A 133 -14.46 -0.73 17.79
N THR A 134 -15.31 -1.30 16.96
CA THR A 134 -15.73 -2.70 17.02
C THR A 134 -15.20 -3.47 15.83
N LEU A 135 -15.03 -4.78 16.00
CA LEU A 135 -14.64 -5.67 14.91
C LEU A 135 -15.66 -5.63 13.76
N GLU A 136 -16.95 -5.66 14.10
CA GLU A 136 -18.03 -5.59 13.13
C GLU A 136 -17.99 -4.30 12.28
N ALA A 137 -17.69 -3.16 12.91
CA ALA A 137 -17.54 -1.89 12.21
C ALA A 137 -16.33 -1.90 11.26
N LEU A 138 -15.21 -2.51 11.68
CA LEU A 138 -14.03 -2.67 10.83
C LEU A 138 -14.32 -3.58 9.64
N GLU A 139 -14.95 -4.73 9.85
CA GLU A 139 -15.30 -5.70 8.80
C GLU A 139 -16.29 -5.10 7.79
N SER A 140 -17.34 -4.43 8.29
CA SER A 140 -18.32 -3.74 7.43
C SER A 140 -17.64 -2.65 6.57
N ARG A 141 -16.80 -1.83 7.19
CA ARG A 141 -16.07 -0.78 6.45
C ARG A 141 -15.08 -1.37 5.45
N LEU A 142 -14.36 -2.43 5.84
CA LEU A 142 -13.42 -3.13 4.95
C LEU A 142 -14.14 -3.73 3.74
N SER A 143 -15.28 -4.38 3.95
CA SER A 143 -16.11 -4.93 2.87
C SER A 143 -16.56 -3.82 1.92
N ALA A 144 -17.06 -2.71 2.45
CA ALA A 144 -17.50 -1.57 1.64
C ALA A 144 -16.36 -0.99 0.79
N VAL A 145 -15.21 -0.70 1.41
CA VAL A 145 -14.05 -0.12 0.71
C VAL A 145 -13.41 -1.13 -0.26
N SER A 146 -13.41 -2.44 0.07
CA SER A 146 -12.94 -3.47 -0.86
C SER A 146 -13.82 -3.52 -2.12
N THR A 147 -15.14 -3.50 -1.96
CA THR A 147 -16.07 -3.49 -3.08
C THR A 147 -15.90 -2.22 -3.94
N GLU A 148 -15.76 -1.06 -3.29
CA GLU A 148 -15.52 0.20 -3.98
C GLU A 148 -14.20 0.18 -4.76
N PHE A 149 -13.12 -0.34 -4.15
CA PHE A 149 -11.83 -0.49 -4.81
C PHE A 149 -11.88 -1.46 -6.00
N ASP A 150 -12.54 -2.60 -5.84
CA ASP A 150 -12.66 -3.61 -6.89
C ASP A 150 -13.45 -3.06 -8.08
N THR A 151 -14.58 -2.38 -7.83
CA THR A 151 -15.38 -1.73 -8.87
C THR A 151 -14.61 -0.62 -9.60
N LEU A 152 -13.87 0.21 -8.86
CA LEU A 152 -13.03 1.25 -9.44
C LEU A 152 -11.89 0.64 -10.28
N SER A 153 -11.21 -0.37 -9.73
CA SER A 153 -10.10 -1.08 -10.40
C SER A 153 -10.56 -1.73 -11.71
N ASP A 154 -11.70 -2.42 -11.68
CA ASP A 154 -12.22 -3.11 -12.86
C ASP A 154 -12.73 -2.12 -13.92
N THR A 155 -13.35 -1.02 -13.48
CA THR A 155 -13.73 0.07 -14.38
C THR A 155 -12.49 0.68 -15.06
N MET A 156 -11.42 0.93 -14.32
CA MET A 156 -10.18 1.47 -14.86
C MET A 156 -9.50 0.47 -15.81
N LYS A 157 -9.48 -0.82 -15.47
CA LYS A 157 -8.94 -1.88 -16.34
C LYS A 157 -9.72 -1.97 -17.66
N ALA A 158 -11.05 -2.00 -17.58
CA ALA A 158 -11.92 -2.06 -18.77
C ALA A 158 -11.70 -0.86 -19.69
N LYS A 159 -11.66 0.37 -19.12
CA LYS A 159 -11.36 1.59 -19.90
C LYS A 159 -9.96 1.55 -20.51
N SER A 160 -8.95 1.14 -19.75
CA SER A 160 -7.57 1.01 -20.24
C SER A 160 -7.45 -0.02 -21.37
N ALA A 161 -8.12 -1.17 -21.26
CA ALA A 161 -8.15 -2.18 -22.30
C ALA A 161 -8.80 -1.65 -23.58
N ARG A 162 -9.95 -0.98 -23.44
CA ARG A 162 -10.65 -0.38 -24.58
C ARG A 162 -9.85 0.75 -25.24
N MET A 163 -9.17 1.58 -24.46
CA MET A 163 -8.27 2.61 -24.98
C MET A 163 -7.12 2.00 -25.81
N LYS A 164 -6.51 0.90 -25.34
CA LYS A 164 -5.47 0.18 -26.10
C LYS A 164 -5.99 -0.39 -27.40
N GLU A 165 -7.19 -0.96 -27.41
CA GLU A 165 -7.85 -1.45 -28.63
C GLU A 165 -8.10 -0.32 -29.63
N LEU A 166 -8.66 0.79 -29.16
CA LEU A 166 -8.92 1.96 -29.99
C LEU A 166 -7.62 2.55 -30.53
N GLN A 167 -6.58 2.67 -29.71
CA GLN A 167 -5.27 3.17 -30.14
C GLN A 167 -4.69 2.32 -31.26
N GLU A 168 -4.81 1.00 -31.16
CA GLU A 168 -4.35 0.09 -32.23
C GLU A 168 -5.22 0.24 -33.48
N LEU A 169 -6.55 0.31 -33.35
CA LEU A 169 -7.46 0.52 -34.47
C LEU A 169 -7.20 1.86 -35.19
N ILE A 170 -7.00 2.93 -34.44
CA ILE A 170 -6.68 4.26 -34.95
C ILE A 170 -5.36 4.18 -35.74
N ARG A 171 -4.32 3.61 -35.15
CA ARG A 171 -3.01 3.45 -35.78
C ARG A 171 -3.10 2.69 -37.10
N GLN A 172 -3.82 1.57 -37.10
CA GLN A 172 -3.99 0.77 -38.30
C GLN A 172 -4.85 1.46 -39.37
N ALA A 173 -5.90 2.19 -38.97
CA ALA A 173 -6.73 2.94 -39.88
C ALA A 173 -5.97 4.15 -40.50
N GLU A 174 -5.12 4.82 -39.74
CA GLU A 174 -4.25 5.87 -40.24
C GLU A 174 -3.22 5.33 -41.23
N ASN A 175 -2.59 4.21 -40.92
CA ASN A 175 -1.67 3.51 -41.85
C ASN A 175 -2.39 3.09 -43.13
N TYR A 176 -3.56 2.48 -43.00
CA TYR A 176 -4.37 2.09 -44.15
C TYR A 176 -4.72 3.28 -45.07
N LYS A 177 -5.19 4.38 -44.46
CA LYS A 177 -5.56 5.59 -45.20
C LYS A 177 -4.36 6.26 -45.86
N ARG A 178 -3.23 6.34 -45.18
CA ARG A 178 -2.00 6.93 -45.67
C ARG A 178 -1.40 6.15 -46.83
N LEU A 179 -1.41 4.81 -46.74
CA LEU A 179 -0.75 3.94 -47.68
C LEU A 179 -1.66 3.41 -48.81
N LYS A 180 -2.96 3.70 -48.71
CA LYS A 180 -3.92 3.33 -49.76
C LYS A 180 -3.53 3.90 -51.13
N PRO A 181 -3.09 5.16 -51.32
CA PRO A 181 -2.65 5.65 -52.59
C PRO A 181 -1.54 4.85 -53.23
N VAL A 182 -0.52 4.41 -52.46
CA VAL A 182 0.60 3.55 -52.89
C VAL A 182 0.09 2.18 -53.40
N TYR A 183 -0.88 1.61 -52.69
CA TYR A 183 -1.51 0.37 -53.10
C TYR A 183 -2.37 0.55 -54.37
N ASP A 184 -3.09 1.64 -54.50
CA ASP A 184 -3.92 1.93 -55.68
C ASP A 184 -3.02 2.20 -56.90
N GLU A 185 -1.87 2.85 -56.76
CA GLU A 185 -0.84 2.98 -57.81
C GLU A 185 -0.31 1.60 -58.26
N LEU A 186 0.06 0.74 -57.31
CA LEU A 186 0.52 -0.61 -57.61
C LEU A 186 -0.50 -1.36 -58.48
N ASN A 187 -1.78 -1.26 -58.16
CA ASN A 187 -2.85 -1.93 -58.90
C ASN A 187 -3.13 -1.31 -60.25
N GLY A 188 -2.75 -0.05 -60.48
CA GLY A 188 -2.81 0.66 -61.76
C GLY A 188 -1.73 0.21 -62.76
N ILE A 189 -0.62 -0.39 -62.28
CA ILE A 189 0.51 -0.82 -63.14
C ILE A 189 0.17 -2.10 -63.89
N LYS A 190 0.05 -2.00 -65.22
CA LYS A 190 -0.27 -3.14 -66.08
C LYS A 190 0.94 -4.01 -66.43
N TRP A 191 2.15 -3.44 -66.46
CA TRP A 191 3.36 -4.12 -66.91
C TRP A 191 4.08 -4.83 -65.76
N LYS A 192 4.28 -6.15 -65.86
CA LYS A 192 4.87 -6.99 -64.80
C LYS A 192 6.22 -6.50 -64.29
N LYS A 193 7.16 -6.14 -65.20
CA LYS A 193 8.50 -5.64 -64.80
C LYS A 193 8.46 -4.31 -64.04
N GLN A 194 7.51 -3.41 -64.38
CA GLN A 194 7.34 -2.14 -63.67
C GLN A 194 6.70 -2.38 -62.30
N ARG A 195 5.76 -3.30 -62.22
CA ARG A 195 5.13 -3.70 -60.96
C ARG A 195 6.13 -4.28 -59.96
N GLU A 196 7.01 -5.20 -60.41
CA GLU A 196 8.07 -5.78 -59.57
C GLU A 196 9.05 -4.71 -59.04
N LYS A 197 9.44 -3.76 -59.91
CA LYS A 197 10.28 -2.62 -59.47
C LYS A 197 9.58 -1.75 -58.45
N PHE A 198 8.30 -1.45 -58.62
CA PHE A 198 7.50 -0.64 -57.71
C PHE A 198 7.31 -1.36 -56.37
N GLU A 199 6.99 -2.66 -56.39
CA GLU A 199 6.87 -3.50 -55.20
C GLU A 199 8.18 -3.53 -54.40
N THR A 200 9.34 -3.63 -55.06
CA THR A 200 10.64 -3.60 -54.40
C THR A 200 10.95 -2.22 -53.80
N ALA A 201 10.58 -1.15 -54.47
CA ALA A 201 10.81 0.22 -54.01
C ALA A 201 9.92 0.59 -52.80
N HIS A 202 8.70 0.03 -52.74
CA HIS A 202 7.69 0.33 -51.72
C HIS A 202 7.37 -0.88 -50.81
N ASP A 203 8.29 -1.84 -50.70
CA ASP A 203 8.05 -3.10 -49.98
C ASP A 203 7.62 -2.87 -48.51
N ALA A 204 8.29 -1.94 -47.81
CA ALA A 204 7.95 -1.63 -46.44
C ALA A 204 6.53 -1.03 -46.27
N ASP A 205 6.17 -0.10 -47.16
CA ASP A 205 4.86 0.54 -47.16
C ASP A 205 3.74 -0.46 -47.50
N LEU A 206 3.97 -1.31 -48.49
CA LEU A 206 3.02 -2.34 -48.86
C LEU A 206 2.82 -3.38 -47.76
N ARG A 207 3.88 -3.81 -47.10
CA ARG A 207 3.77 -4.70 -45.91
C ARG A 207 2.95 -4.08 -44.81
N LEU A 208 3.19 -2.81 -44.50
CA LEU A 208 2.40 -2.08 -43.51
C LEU A 208 0.92 -1.95 -43.93
N PHE A 209 0.67 -1.66 -45.21
CA PHE A 209 -0.70 -1.61 -45.73
C PHE A 209 -1.43 -2.94 -45.62
N TYR A 210 -0.80 -4.04 -46.06
CA TYR A 210 -1.41 -5.38 -45.97
C TYR A 210 -1.65 -5.79 -44.52
N THR A 211 -0.74 -5.46 -43.63
CA THR A 211 -0.89 -5.72 -42.19
C THR A 211 -2.06 -4.93 -41.62
N ALA A 212 -2.13 -3.63 -41.92
CA ALA A 212 -3.24 -2.77 -41.48
C ALA A 212 -4.58 -3.27 -42.03
N ARG A 213 -4.65 -3.63 -43.31
CA ARG A 213 -5.85 -4.17 -43.95
C ARG A 213 -6.31 -5.49 -43.31
N ARG A 214 -5.37 -6.39 -43.01
CA ARG A 214 -5.68 -7.65 -42.32
C ARG A 214 -6.26 -7.43 -40.93
N ILE A 215 -5.60 -6.62 -40.12
CA ILE A 215 -6.03 -6.32 -38.72
C ILE A 215 -7.39 -5.63 -38.71
N LEU A 216 -7.60 -4.64 -39.58
CA LEU A 216 -8.87 -3.97 -39.70
C LEU A 216 -10.00 -4.90 -40.15
N LYS A 217 -9.73 -5.79 -41.13
CA LYS A 217 -10.71 -6.78 -41.60
C LYS A 217 -11.09 -7.75 -40.47
N GLU A 218 -10.10 -8.22 -39.71
CA GLU A 218 -10.29 -9.16 -38.60
C GLU A 218 -11.11 -8.55 -37.48
N LYS A 219 -10.75 -7.31 -37.05
CA LYS A 219 -11.38 -6.65 -35.90
C LYS A 219 -12.72 -5.97 -36.21
N LEU A 220 -12.94 -5.52 -37.43
CA LEU A 220 -14.15 -4.78 -37.81
C LEU A 220 -15.28 -5.63 -38.35
N ASP A 221 -15.01 -6.91 -38.71
CA ASP A 221 -15.99 -7.81 -39.29
C ASP A 221 -16.94 -7.11 -40.29
N ARG A 222 -16.34 -6.47 -41.33
CA ARG A 222 -16.99 -5.67 -42.39
C ARG A 222 -17.66 -4.35 -41.95
N LYS A 223 -17.50 -3.91 -40.70
CA LYS A 223 -18.01 -2.59 -40.29
C LYS A 223 -17.14 -1.49 -40.92
N PRO A 224 -17.75 -0.31 -41.18
CA PRO A 224 -17.01 0.80 -41.79
C PRO A 224 -15.94 1.36 -40.84
N ILE A 225 -14.84 1.86 -41.40
CA ILE A 225 -13.77 2.52 -40.66
C ILE A 225 -14.24 3.94 -40.26
N THR A 226 -14.54 4.10 -38.96
CA THR A 226 -15.00 5.39 -38.40
C THR A 226 -13.91 6.04 -37.53
N LEU A 227 -12.83 6.48 -38.20
CA LEU A 227 -11.65 7.01 -37.50
C LEU A 227 -11.98 8.19 -36.57
N ALA A 228 -12.88 9.09 -36.97
CA ALA A 228 -13.29 10.24 -36.16
C ALA A 228 -14.02 9.78 -34.88
N ALA A 229 -14.94 8.83 -35.01
CA ALA A 229 -15.67 8.30 -33.86
C ALA A 229 -14.75 7.57 -32.88
N TRP A 230 -13.76 6.81 -33.36
CA TRP A 230 -12.78 6.14 -32.50
C TRP A 230 -11.88 7.10 -31.76
N LYS A 231 -11.43 8.18 -32.40
CA LYS A 231 -10.67 9.26 -31.74
C LYS A 231 -11.52 9.94 -30.65
N GLN A 232 -12.76 10.26 -30.96
CA GLN A 232 -13.68 10.86 -30.00
C GLN A 232 -13.97 9.91 -28.81
N GLU A 233 -14.17 8.61 -29.07
CA GLU A 233 -14.35 7.61 -28.01
C GLU A 233 -13.07 7.50 -27.16
N TYR A 234 -11.89 7.49 -27.76
CA TYR A 234 -10.61 7.45 -27.06
C TYR A 234 -10.42 8.66 -26.15
N ASP A 235 -10.65 9.86 -26.66
CA ASP A 235 -10.53 11.12 -25.88
C ASP A 235 -11.52 11.14 -24.70
N ARG A 236 -12.75 10.69 -24.93
CA ARG A 236 -13.74 10.54 -23.86
C ARG A 236 -13.28 9.56 -22.78
N LEU A 237 -12.83 8.37 -23.16
CA LEU A 237 -12.35 7.36 -22.22
C LEU A 237 -11.11 7.85 -21.46
N GLN A 238 -10.21 8.57 -22.11
CA GLN A 238 -9.04 9.19 -21.50
C GLN A 238 -9.45 10.22 -20.43
N ALA A 239 -10.42 11.08 -20.74
CA ALA A 239 -10.93 12.07 -19.80
C ALA A 239 -11.61 11.39 -18.59
N GLU A 240 -12.38 10.33 -18.82
CA GLU A 240 -13.03 9.55 -17.75
C GLU A 240 -11.97 8.82 -16.90
N TYR A 241 -10.95 8.23 -17.50
CA TYR A 241 -9.84 7.58 -16.78
C TYR A 241 -9.06 8.58 -15.93
N ALA A 242 -8.80 9.77 -16.46
CA ALA A 242 -8.11 10.83 -15.72
C ALA A 242 -8.89 11.33 -14.50
N LYS A 243 -10.23 11.28 -14.51
CA LYS A 243 -11.07 11.59 -13.35
C LYS A 243 -11.05 10.52 -12.27
N LEU A 244 -10.89 9.25 -12.65
CA LEU A 244 -10.85 8.12 -11.73
C LEU A 244 -9.46 7.91 -11.11
N SER A 245 -8.41 8.21 -11.85
CA SER A 245 -7.01 7.98 -11.43
C SER A 245 -6.64 8.61 -10.07
N PRO A 246 -7.04 9.84 -9.73
CA PRO A 246 -6.74 10.43 -8.42
C PRO A 246 -7.38 9.70 -7.24
N GLN A 247 -8.49 8.99 -7.45
CA GLN A 247 -9.22 8.25 -6.41
C GLN A 247 -8.58 6.89 -6.12
N TYR A 248 -7.90 6.30 -7.10
CA TYR A 248 -7.36 4.94 -7.02
C TYR A 248 -6.30 4.79 -5.93
N LYS A 249 -5.34 5.72 -5.87
CA LYS A 249 -4.22 5.64 -4.91
C LYS A 249 -4.67 5.80 -3.45
N PRO A 250 -5.46 6.83 -3.08
CA PRO A 250 -5.97 6.98 -1.71
C PRO A 250 -6.81 5.79 -1.27
N LEU A 251 -7.71 5.31 -2.13
CA LEU A 251 -8.59 4.18 -1.83
C LEU A 251 -7.79 2.88 -1.63
N ARG A 252 -6.75 2.66 -2.44
CA ARG A 252 -5.82 1.55 -2.26
C ARG A 252 -5.06 1.63 -0.94
N GLU A 253 -4.56 2.81 -0.59
CA GLU A 253 -3.83 3.02 0.66
C GLU A 253 -4.73 2.79 1.87
N ASP A 254 -5.98 3.26 1.82
CA ASP A 254 -7.00 3.05 2.85
C ASP A 254 -7.31 1.56 3.03
N LEU A 255 -7.58 0.86 1.94
CA LEU A 255 -7.80 -0.60 1.93
C LEU A 255 -6.60 -1.36 2.53
N MET A 256 -5.37 -0.98 2.19
CA MET A 256 -4.16 -1.63 2.72
C MET A 256 -3.99 -1.40 4.23
N LYS A 257 -4.32 -0.20 4.73
CA LYS A 257 -4.30 0.09 6.17
C LYS A 257 -5.33 -0.76 6.91
N MET A 258 -6.57 -0.82 6.42
CA MET A 258 -7.62 -1.67 7.02
C MET A 258 -7.27 -3.15 7.04
N ARG A 259 -6.78 -3.69 5.93
CA ARG A 259 -6.33 -5.10 5.84
C ARG A 259 -5.20 -5.40 6.82
N ARG A 260 -4.29 -4.44 7.05
CA ARG A 260 -3.24 -4.58 8.04
C ARG A 260 -3.81 -4.67 9.46
N VAL A 261 -4.76 -3.79 9.79
CA VAL A 261 -5.44 -3.83 11.09
C VAL A 261 -6.18 -5.15 11.27
N GLN A 262 -6.96 -5.56 10.29
CA GLN A 262 -7.66 -6.85 10.31
C GLN A 262 -6.69 -8.01 10.54
N TYR A 263 -5.60 -8.07 9.78
CA TYR A 263 -4.58 -9.12 9.97
C TYR A 263 -4.04 -9.17 11.41
N CYS A 264 -3.78 -8.02 12.04
CA CYS A 264 -3.33 -7.98 13.42
C CYS A 264 -4.37 -8.56 14.38
N VAL A 265 -5.62 -8.21 14.18
CA VAL A 265 -6.77 -8.67 14.97
C VAL A 265 -6.98 -10.19 14.80
N ASP A 266 -7.01 -10.66 13.57
CA ASP A 266 -7.19 -12.09 13.25
C ASP A 266 -6.11 -12.97 13.88
N ARG A 267 -4.87 -12.50 13.89
CA ARG A 267 -3.75 -13.20 14.52
C ARG A 267 -3.93 -13.37 16.03
N VAL A 268 -4.52 -12.41 16.70
CA VAL A 268 -4.82 -12.51 18.15
C VAL A 268 -6.02 -13.42 18.39
N LEU A 269 -7.05 -13.31 17.57
CA LEU A 269 -8.25 -14.14 17.69
C LEU A 269 -7.92 -15.62 17.44
N GLN A 270 -7.13 -15.94 16.42
CA GLN A 270 -6.68 -17.30 16.12
C GLN A 270 -5.87 -17.91 17.27
N ARG A 271 -5.03 -17.12 17.95
CA ARG A 271 -4.27 -17.61 19.13
C ARG A 271 -5.13 -17.81 20.37
N ARG A 272 -6.27 -17.13 20.46
CA ARG A 272 -7.23 -17.28 21.58
C ARG A 272 -8.20 -18.44 21.39
N GLN A 273 -8.36 -18.95 20.17
CA GLN A 273 -9.06 -20.20 19.92
C GLN A 273 -8.10 -21.34 20.27
N PRO A 274 -8.40 -22.22 21.26
CA PRO A 274 -7.58 -23.41 21.50
C PRO A 274 -7.54 -24.20 20.20
N GLU A 275 -6.33 -24.69 19.85
CA GLU A 275 -6.17 -25.64 18.76
C GLU A 275 -7.22 -26.72 18.92
N GLN A 276 -8.22 -26.73 18.05
CA GLN A 276 -9.06 -27.89 17.87
C GLN A 276 -8.11 -28.99 17.43
N GLU A 277 -7.89 -29.97 18.31
CA GLU A 277 -7.00 -31.12 18.11
C GLU A 277 -7.19 -31.62 16.68
N ALA A 278 -6.15 -31.48 15.88
CA ALA A 278 -6.08 -32.17 14.60
C ALA A 278 -6.24 -33.67 14.91
N PRO A 279 -7.12 -34.40 14.21
CA PRO A 279 -7.32 -35.81 14.48
C PRO A 279 -5.98 -36.51 14.32
N LYS A 280 -5.47 -37.08 15.42
CA LYS A 280 -4.28 -37.92 15.43
C LYS A 280 -4.49 -39.05 14.42
N LYS A 281 -3.75 -39.01 13.30
CA LYS A 281 -3.67 -40.15 12.37
C LYS A 281 -3.27 -41.35 13.21
N LYS A 282 -4.19 -42.29 13.35
CA LYS A 282 -3.87 -43.63 13.84
C LYS A 282 -2.83 -44.23 12.90
N GLN A 283 -1.62 -44.42 13.41
CA GLN A 283 -0.65 -45.28 12.76
C GLN A 283 -1.21 -46.70 12.92
N ASP A 284 -1.71 -47.25 11.85
CA ASP A 284 -1.96 -48.69 11.76
C ASP A 284 -0.60 -49.37 11.84
N ILE A 285 -0.37 -50.01 13.00
CA ILE A 285 0.72 -50.97 13.19
C ILE A 285 0.21 -52.27 12.59
N GLU A 286 0.63 -52.55 11.36
CA GLU A 286 0.54 -53.91 10.82
C GLU A 286 1.56 -54.80 11.55
N LEU A 287 1.04 -55.88 12.14
CA LEU A 287 1.78 -57.04 12.64
C LEU A 287 2.13 -57.96 11.47
#